data_a6fdd8e2514fa7769e6d9908ca6fcf6c
#
_entry.id   a6fdd8e2514fa7769e6d9908ca6fcf6c
#
_cell.length_a   1.000
_cell.length_b   1.000
_cell.length_c   1.000
_cell.angle_alpha   90.00
_cell.angle_beta   90.00
_cell.angle_gamma   90.00
#
_symmetry.space_group_name_H-M   'P 1'
#
loop_
_entity.id
_entity.type
_entity.pdbx_description
1 polymer ?
#
loop_
_entity_poly.entity_id
_entity_poly.type
_entity_poly.pdbx_seq_one_letter_code
_entity_poly.pdbx_strand_id
1 'polypeptide(L)'
;MTTIRDAYVIGGNRIPFARSGGAYLKASNQDMLTAALDGLVSRFSLSGERLGEVVAGAVIKHSRDFNLTRESVLGSHLAPTTPAYDIQQACATGLEAAILVTNKIKLGQIDSAIAGGTDTTSDLSLIHISEPTRRYAI
;
A
#
# COMPACT_ATOMS: atom_id res chain seq x y z
N MET A 1 -26.23 -6.08 -22.04
CA MET A 1 -26.20 -4.83 -21.25
C MET A 1 -25.42 -5.07 -19.97
N THR A 2 -24.42 -4.24 -19.67
CA THR A 2 -23.61 -4.39 -18.48
C THR A 2 -24.40 -3.88 -17.26
N THR A 3 -24.55 -4.74 -16.26
CA THR A 3 -25.15 -4.34 -14.99
C THR A 3 -24.07 -3.82 -14.06
N ILE A 4 -24.23 -2.62 -13.55
CA ILE A 4 -23.31 -2.03 -12.58
C ILE A 4 -23.69 -2.53 -11.20
N ARG A 5 -22.73 -3.12 -10.50
CA ARG A 5 -22.92 -3.63 -9.15
C ARG A 5 -22.65 -2.54 -8.13
N ASP A 6 -23.13 -2.74 -6.92
CA ASP A 6 -22.71 -1.94 -5.78
C ASP A 6 -21.38 -2.43 -5.24
N ALA A 7 -20.58 -1.50 -4.74
CA ALA A 7 -19.34 -1.79 -4.06
C ALA A 7 -19.42 -1.22 -2.64
N TYR A 8 -18.96 -1.99 -1.67
CA TYR A 8 -19.08 -1.65 -0.26
C TYR A 8 -17.72 -1.63 0.42
N VAL A 9 -17.51 -0.64 1.28
CA VAL A 9 -16.37 -0.64 2.19
C VAL A 9 -16.76 -1.46 3.42
N ILE A 10 -16.09 -2.60 3.60
CA ILE A 10 -16.39 -3.52 4.69
C ILE A 10 -15.64 -3.12 5.96
N GLY A 11 -14.45 -2.58 5.83
CA GLY A 11 -13.66 -2.12 6.96
C GLY A 11 -12.27 -1.69 6.54
N GLY A 12 -11.47 -1.37 7.51
CA GLY A 12 -10.11 -0.91 7.28
C GLY A 12 -9.18 -1.27 8.42
N ASN A 13 -7.91 -1.05 8.19
CA ASN A 13 -6.87 -1.18 9.19
C ASN A 13 -5.77 -0.17 8.91
N ARG A 14 -5.06 0.22 9.95
CA ARG A 14 -3.89 1.08 9.82
C ARG A 14 -2.91 0.79 10.94
N ILE A 15 -1.65 1.05 10.68
CA ILE A 15 -0.65 1.14 11.74
C ILE A 15 -0.75 2.52 12.41
N PRO A 16 -0.29 2.68 13.65
CA PRO A 16 -0.28 3.98 14.29
C PRO A 16 0.52 5.01 13.48
N PHE A 17 0.02 6.23 13.44
CA PHE A 17 0.76 7.34 12.87
C PHE A 17 1.93 7.69 13.79
N ALA A 18 3.14 7.83 13.24
CA ALA A 18 4.32 8.08 14.03
C ALA A 18 5.13 9.26 13.51
N ARG A 19 5.80 9.92 14.43
CA ARG A 19 6.68 11.05 14.12
C ARG A 19 7.89 10.56 13.32
N SER A 20 8.30 11.35 12.34
CA SER A 20 9.54 11.10 11.59
C SER A 20 10.75 11.02 12.53
N GLY A 21 11.62 10.05 12.29
CA GLY A 21 12.79 9.79 13.13
C GLY A 21 12.48 9.15 14.48
N GLY A 22 11.23 8.72 14.69
CA GLY A 22 10.77 8.12 15.95
C GLY A 22 10.65 6.59 15.87
N ALA A 23 9.45 6.07 16.22
CA ALA A 23 9.21 4.64 16.38
C ALA A 23 9.49 3.80 15.13
N TYR A 24 9.32 4.38 13.94
CA TYR A 24 9.53 3.67 12.67
C TYR A 24 10.86 3.96 12.01
N LEU A 25 11.87 4.37 12.80
CA LEU A 25 13.18 4.72 12.25
C LEU A 25 13.80 3.61 11.39
N LYS A 26 13.54 2.36 11.73
CA LYS A 26 14.07 1.19 11.02
C LYS A 26 13.01 0.45 10.20
N ALA A 27 11.81 0.99 10.09
CA ALA A 27 10.73 0.38 9.32
C ALA A 27 10.71 0.91 7.89
N SER A 28 10.66 0.01 6.92
CA SER A 28 10.51 0.36 5.51
C SER A 28 9.04 0.56 5.15
N ASN A 29 8.78 1.15 3.98
CA ASN A 29 7.43 1.20 3.42
C ASN A 29 6.82 -0.21 3.33
N GLN A 30 7.62 -1.19 2.90
CA GLN A 30 7.17 -2.57 2.80
C GLN A 30 6.79 -3.15 4.17
N ASP A 31 7.60 -2.92 5.20
CA ASP A 31 7.30 -3.39 6.56
C ASP A 31 5.96 -2.84 7.03
N MET A 32 5.73 -1.55 6.84
CA MET A 32 4.52 -0.88 7.29
C MET A 32 3.28 -1.33 6.51
N LEU A 33 3.39 -1.43 5.19
CA LEU A 33 2.27 -1.88 4.37
C LEU A 33 1.92 -3.34 4.65
N THR A 34 2.92 -4.20 4.80
CA THR A 34 2.72 -5.61 5.16
C THR A 34 2.01 -5.73 6.51
N ALA A 35 2.42 -4.94 7.50
CA ALA A 35 1.77 -4.94 8.81
C ALA A 35 0.30 -4.51 8.72
N ALA A 36 0.00 -3.48 7.92
CA ALA A 36 -1.37 -3.03 7.72
C ALA A 36 -2.22 -4.09 7.01
N LEU A 37 -1.66 -4.76 6.00
CA LEU A 37 -2.33 -5.86 5.30
C LEU A 37 -2.61 -7.03 6.26
N ASP A 38 -1.62 -7.45 7.04
CA ASP A 38 -1.80 -8.55 7.99
C ASP A 38 -2.81 -8.21 9.08
N GLY A 39 -2.93 -6.95 9.46
CA GLY A 39 -3.99 -6.50 10.35
C GLY A 39 -5.38 -6.71 9.75
N LEU A 40 -5.57 -6.42 8.47
CA LEU A 40 -6.82 -6.73 7.77
C LEU A 40 -7.06 -8.23 7.65
N VAL A 41 -6.01 -8.97 7.27
CA VAL A 41 -6.09 -10.44 7.15
C VAL A 41 -6.56 -11.06 8.46
N SER A 42 -6.00 -10.63 9.58
CA SER A 42 -6.39 -11.11 10.91
C SER A 42 -7.82 -10.71 11.26
N ARG A 43 -8.17 -9.44 11.00
CA ARG A 43 -9.48 -8.90 11.36
C ARG A 43 -10.63 -9.58 10.61
N PHE A 44 -10.43 -9.92 9.35
CA PHE A 44 -11.48 -10.46 8.48
C PHE A 44 -11.26 -11.94 8.09
N SER A 45 -10.36 -12.63 8.78
CA SER A 45 -10.07 -14.06 8.55
C SER A 45 -9.73 -14.37 7.09
N LEU A 46 -8.83 -13.57 6.51
CA LEU A 46 -8.44 -13.67 5.10
C LEU A 46 -7.16 -14.47 4.87
N SER A 47 -6.64 -15.17 5.88
CA SER A 47 -5.39 -15.94 5.74
C SER A 47 -5.52 -16.98 4.64
N GLY A 48 -4.60 -16.95 3.68
CA GLY A 48 -4.60 -17.85 2.54
C GLY A 48 -5.62 -17.51 1.45
N GLU A 49 -6.43 -16.46 1.63
CA GLU A 49 -7.43 -16.07 0.64
C GLU A 49 -6.80 -15.31 -0.52
N ARG A 50 -7.29 -15.60 -1.72
CA ARG A 50 -6.96 -14.85 -2.91
C ARG A 50 -8.02 -13.79 -3.15
N LEU A 51 -7.63 -12.53 -3.03
CA LEU A 51 -8.50 -11.41 -3.38
C LEU A 51 -8.39 -11.07 -4.87
N GLY A 52 -9.33 -10.28 -5.36
CA GLY A 52 -9.32 -9.83 -6.74
C GLY A 52 -8.07 -9.01 -7.06
N GLU A 53 -7.72 -8.07 -6.19
CA GLU A 53 -6.45 -7.35 -6.28
C GLU A 53 -6.17 -6.54 -5.01
N VAL A 54 -4.91 -6.14 -4.86
CA VAL A 54 -4.46 -5.17 -3.87
C VAL A 54 -3.79 -4.02 -4.60
N VAL A 55 -4.26 -2.81 -4.37
CA VAL A 55 -3.72 -1.60 -4.99
C VAL A 55 -3.28 -0.64 -3.89
N ALA A 56 -2.03 -0.25 -3.92
CA ALA A 56 -1.48 0.67 -2.94
C ALA A 56 -0.33 1.46 -3.56
N GLY A 57 0.26 2.33 -2.80
CA GLY A 57 1.41 3.07 -3.25
C GLY A 57 2.02 3.92 -2.16
N ALA A 58 3.10 4.59 -2.51
CA ALA A 58 3.81 5.53 -1.65
C ALA A 58 4.38 6.65 -2.50
N VAL A 59 4.51 7.82 -1.92
CA VAL A 59 5.13 8.96 -2.60
C VAL A 59 6.65 8.88 -2.47
N ILE A 60 7.13 8.66 -1.26
CA ILE A 60 8.55 8.62 -0.94
C ILE A 60 9.00 7.16 -0.92
N LYS A 61 9.61 6.72 -2.03
CA LYS A 61 10.04 5.34 -2.20
C LYS A 61 11.55 5.25 -2.44
N HIS A 62 12.16 4.21 -1.90
CA HIS A 62 13.49 3.79 -2.30
C HIS A 62 13.43 2.96 -3.59
N SER A 63 14.58 2.73 -4.21
CA SER A 63 14.66 1.82 -5.36
C SER A 63 14.21 0.40 -5.01
N ARG A 64 14.39 -0.03 -3.76
CA ARG A 64 13.87 -1.33 -3.29
C ARG A 64 12.34 -1.39 -3.22
N ASP A 65 11.66 -0.24 -3.22
CA ASP A 65 10.20 -0.14 -3.21
C ASP A 65 9.62 -0.16 -4.63
N PHE A 66 10.40 -0.57 -5.61
CA PHE A 66 10.00 -0.57 -7.01
C PHE A 66 8.67 -1.28 -7.26
N ASN A 67 8.44 -2.38 -6.56
CA ASN A 67 7.18 -3.14 -6.65
C ASN A 67 6.60 -3.34 -5.24
N LEU A 68 6.41 -2.24 -4.55
CA LEU A 68 6.07 -2.19 -3.13
C LEU A 68 4.85 -3.03 -2.77
N THR A 69 3.73 -2.82 -3.47
CA THR A 69 2.47 -3.49 -3.14
C THR A 69 2.56 -4.99 -3.39
N ARG A 70 3.19 -5.39 -4.48
CA ARG A 70 3.41 -6.82 -4.78
C ARG A 70 4.26 -7.48 -3.70
N GLU A 71 5.38 -6.87 -3.34
CA GLU A 71 6.27 -7.39 -2.30
C GLU A 71 5.56 -7.47 -0.94
N SER A 72 4.73 -6.47 -0.63
CA SER A 72 3.96 -6.47 0.62
C SER A 72 2.92 -7.58 0.66
N VAL A 73 2.25 -7.86 -0.44
CA VAL A 73 1.31 -9.00 -0.55
C VAL A 73 2.06 -10.31 -0.36
N LEU A 74 3.21 -10.47 -1.00
CA LEU A 74 4.03 -11.68 -0.85
C LEU A 74 4.53 -11.87 0.57
N GLY A 75 4.78 -10.79 1.30
CA GLY A 75 5.18 -10.83 2.70
C GLY A 75 4.01 -10.99 3.68
N SER A 76 2.77 -10.84 3.22
CA SER A 76 1.57 -10.96 4.04
C SER A 76 1.04 -12.38 4.07
N HIS A 77 -0.05 -12.59 4.82
CA HIS A 77 -0.73 -13.87 4.89
C HIS A 77 -1.85 -14.05 3.85
N LEU A 78 -1.98 -13.13 2.90
CA LEU A 78 -2.82 -13.35 1.73
C LEU A 78 -2.23 -14.42 0.82
N ALA A 79 -3.06 -15.06 0.00
CA ALA A 79 -2.55 -15.97 -1.01
C ALA A 79 -1.58 -15.22 -1.94
N PRO A 80 -0.40 -15.78 -2.22
CA PRO A 80 0.59 -15.10 -3.09
C PRO A 80 0.11 -14.91 -4.52
N THR A 81 -0.95 -15.60 -4.92
CA THR A 81 -1.59 -15.44 -6.22
C THR A 81 -2.49 -14.21 -6.31
N THR A 82 -2.70 -13.49 -5.19
CA THR A 82 -3.46 -12.24 -5.19
C THR A 82 -2.75 -11.20 -6.04
N PRO A 83 -3.38 -10.67 -7.11
CA PRO A 83 -2.76 -9.62 -7.92
C PRO A 83 -2.50 -8.37 -7.09
N ALA A 84 -1.39 -7.72 -7.33
CA ALA A 84 -1.03 -6.51 -6.61
C ALA A 84 -0.17 -5.60 -7.48
N TYR A 85 -0.40 -4.30 -7.40
CA TYR A 85 0.39 -3.32 -8.13
C TYR A 85 0.38 -1.97 -7.44
N ASP A 86 1.36 -1.15 -7.80
CA ASP A 86 1.52 0.20 -7.29
C ASP A 86 0.82 1.21 -8.17
N ILE A 87 0.27 2.23 -7.52
CA ILE A 87 -0.10 3.48 -8.18
C ILE A 87 0.53 4.64 -7.42
N GLN A 88 0.58 5.79 -8.05
CA GLN A 88 1.07 6.99 -7.39
C GLN A 88 0.31 8.21 -7.88
N GLN A 89 -0.32 8.91 -6.96
CA GLN A 89 -1.00 10.17 -7.21
C GLN A 89 -0.76 11.12 -6.03
N ALA A 90 0.51 11.24 -5.64
CA ALA A 90 0.93 12.06 -4.52
C ALA A 90 0.07 11.79 -3.26
N CYS A 91 -0.41 12.83 -2.59
CA CYS A 91 -1.20 12.68 -1.37
C CYS A 91 -2.57 11.98 -1.60
N ALA A 92 -3.03 11.88 -2.84
CA ALA A 92 -4.30 11.26 -3.19
C ALA A 92 -4.15 9.76 -3.57
N THR A 93 -2.98 9.17 -3.42
CA THR A 93 -2.71 7.79 -3.84
C THR A 93 -3.70 6.78 -3.24
N GLY A 94 -3.93 6.83 -1.93
CA GLY A 94 -4.86 5.91 -1.28
C GLY A 94 -6.30 6.09 -1.74
N LEU A 95 -6.72 7.32 -1.95
CA LEU A 95 -8.06 7.62 -2.48
C LEU A 95 -8.20 7.10 -3.92
N GLU A 96 -7.21 7.33 -4.77
CA GLU A 96 -7.25 6.83 -6.15
C GLU A 96 -7.26 5.31 -6.18
N ALA A 97 -6.49 4.65 -5.31
CA ALA A 97 -6.54 3.20 -5.18
C ALA A 97 -7.96 2.71 -4.87
N ALA A 98 -8.64 3.38 -3.94
CA ALA A 98 -10.03 3.05 -3.58
C ALA A 98 -10.98 3.26 -4.77
N ILE A 99 -10.81 4.32 -5.53
CA ILE A 99 -11.63 4.60 -6.73
C ILE A 99 -11.42 3.50 -7.78
N LEU A 100 -10.17 3.15 -8.05
CA LEU A 100 -9.84 2.12 -9.04
C LEU A 100 -10.48 0.77 -8.71
N VAL A 101 -10.29 0.28 -7.49
CA VAL A 101 -10.86 -1.02 -7.11
C VAL A 101 -12.38 -0.98 -7.04
N THR A 102 -12.96 0.13 -6.60
CA THR A 102 -14.41 0.33 -6.59
C THR A 102 -14.98 0.21 -8.01
N ASN A 103 -14.35 0.88 -8.98
CA ASN A 103 -14.79 0.82 -10.37
C ASN A 103 -14.70 -0.60 -10.93
N LYS A 104 -13.64 -1.32 -10.64
CA LYS A 104 -13.48 -2.72 -11.09
C LYS A 104 -14.53 -3.63 -10.47
N ILE A 105 -14.85 -3.46 -9.19
CA ILE A 105 -15.91 -4.22 -8.52
C ILE A 105 -17.26 -3.90 -9.15
N LYS A 106 -17.55 -2.62 -9.36
CA LYS A 106 -18.83 -2.19 -9.95
C LYS A 106 -19.02 -2.75 -11.36
N LEU A 107 -17.95 -2.86 -12.13
CA LEU A 107 -17.99 -3.41 -13.48
C LEU A 107 -17.91 -4.94 -13.52
N GLY A 108 -17.80 -5.61 -12.38
CA GLY A 108 -17.73 -7.05 -12.32
C GLY A 108 -16.40 -7.67 -12.73
N GLN A 109 -15.35 -6.86 -12.81
CA GLN A 109 -14.02 -7.35 -13.16
C GLN A 109 -13.34 -8.11 -12.01
N ILE A 110 -13.59 -7.68 -10.79
CA ILE A 110 -13.16 -8.34 -9.57
C ILE A 110 -14.30 -8.29 -8.54
N ASP A 111 -14.24 -9.14 -7.53
CA ASP A 111 -15.29 -9.23 -6.50
C ASP A 111 -14.85 -8.64 -5.16
N SER A 112 -13.56 -8.55 -4.93
CA SER A 112 -13.00 -8.04 -3.68
C SER A 112 -11.64 -7.42 -3.92
N ALA A 113 -11.27 -6.46 -3.09
CA ALA A 113 -9.97 -5.81 -3.20
C ALA A 113 -9.58 -5.14 -1.89
N ILE A 114 -8.29 -4.83 -1.77
CA ILE A 114 -7.76 -3.94 -0.75
C ILE A 114 -7.15 -2.73 -1.46
N ALA A 115 -7.45 -1.54 -0.97
CA ALA A 115 -6.88 -0.30 -1.44
C ALA A 115 -6.21 0.43 -0.28
N GLY A 116 -5.04 0.99 -0.51
CA GLY A 116 -4.36 1.71 0.56
C GLY A 116 -3.08 2.39 0.12
N GLY A 117 -2.21 2.59 1.07
CA GLY A 117 -0.93 3.22 0.84
C GLY A 117 -0.10 3.30 2.12
N THR A 118 1.11 3.72 1.96
CA THR A 118 2.06 3.92 3.05
C THR A 118 3.06 4.99 2.64
N ASP A 119 3.61 5.65 3.62
CA ASP A 119 4.74 6.57 3.40
C ASP A 119 5.57 6.66 4.68
N THR A 120 6.86 6.89 4.51
CA THR A 120 7.76 7.22 5.60
C THR A 120 8.90 8.09 5.14
N THR A 121 9.24 9.08 5.95
CA THR A 121 10.46 9.86 5.80
C THR A 121 11.58 9.32 6.69
N SER A 122 11.24 8.48 7.66
CA SER A 122 12.22 7.91 8.61
C SER A 122 13.15 6.89 7.98
N ASP A 123 12.69 6.21 6.93
CA ASP A 123 13.47 5.22 6.19
C ASP A 123 14.52 5.87 5.28
N LEU A 124 14.39 7.15 5.01
CA LEU A 124 15.36 7.89 4.21
C LEU A 124 16.55 8.30 5.10
N SER A 125 17.74 7.91 4.68
CA SER A 125 18.95 8.37 5.34
C SER A 125 19.11 9.88 5.17
N LEU A 126 19.36 10.58 6.26
CA LEU A 126 19.67 12.00 6.21
C LEU A 126 20.91 12.28 5.35
N ILE A 127 21.84 11.35 5.29
CA ILE A 127 23.02 11.44 4.42
C ILE A 127 22.58 11.45 2.96
N HIS A 128 21.67 10.58 2.58
CA HIS A 128 21.16 10.51 1.20
C HIS A 128 20.36 11.75 0.82
N ILE A 129 19.73 12.40 1.78
CA ILE A 129 18.99 13.64 1.54
C ILE A 129 19.94 14.84 1.55
N SER A 130 20.78 14.96 2.58
CA SER A 130 21.62 16.13 2.82
C SER A 130 22.87 16.16 1.94
N GLU A 131 23.54 15.05 1.78
CA GLU A 131 24.78 14.98 1.00
C GLU A 131 24.59 15.32 -0.47
N PRO A 132 23.63 14.69 -1.18
CA PRO A 132 23.37 15.07 -2.57
C PRO A 132 22.99 16.55 -2.71
N THR A 133 22.17 17.06 -1.80
CA THR A 133 21.76 18.46 -1.82
C THR A 133 22.95 19.38 -1.65
N ARG A 134 23.85 19.10 -0.70
CA ARG A 134 25.06 19.88 -0.52
C ARG A 134 25.97 19.85 -1.73
N ARG A 135 26.11 18.71 -2.36
CA ARG A 135 26.96 18.56 -3.55
C ARG A 135 26.43 19.27 -4.76
N TYR A 136 25.12 19.32 -4.91
CA TYR A 136 24.49 19.88 -6.11
C TYR A 136 23.97 21.30 -5.90
N ALA A 137 23.86 21.76 -4.68
CA ALA A 137 23.49 23.14 -4.38
C ALA A 137 24.69 24.10 -4.44
N ILE A 138 25.90 23.56 -4.50
CA ILE A 138 27.13 24.33 -4.70
C ILE A 138 27.29 24.65 -6.20
#